data_fd4b735fff152cfe82080c9616bc336e
#
_entry.id   fd4b735fff152cfe82080c9616bc336e
#
_cell.length_a   1.000
_cell.length_b   1.000
_cell.length_c   1.000
_cell.angle_alpha   90.00
_cell.angle_beta   90.00
_cell.angle_gamma   90.00
#
_symmetry.space_group_name_H-M   'P 1'
#
loop_
_entity.id
_entity.type
_entity.pdbx_description
1 polymer ?
#
loop_
_entity_poly.entity_id
_entity_poly.type
_entity_poly.pdbx_seq_one_letter_code
_entity_poly.pdbx_strand_id
1 'polypeptide(L)'
;MINFLIKKSLIFFIIFFLSACSSIPKNTSNSCSIFEEKYLWYKHAKKTEKKWGTPVYLQLAIIKMESSFDRFAKPPRQKLFKVVPYKRPSSSFGYSQAVKGTWKQYKEETGNKYATRTRFKDSVDFIGWYTNKTEKILKVSKKDAFRQYIAYHEGWGNYKNYKKNQKVINLAKNVERQSNKYKKQLNKCKKSLTTKKYIIF
;
A
#
# COMPACT_ATOMS: atom_id res chain seq x y z
N MET A 1 36.83 -12.91 32.02
CA MET A 1 36.82 -13.26 30.58
C MET A 1 35.45 -13.74 30.09
N ILE A 2 34.77 -14.61 30.78
CA ILE A 2 33.48 -15.18 30.39
C ILE A 2 32.37 -14.10 30.18
N ASN A 3 32.25 -13.11 31.08
CA ASN A 3 31.24 -12.04 30.95
C ASN A 3 31.44 -11.13 29.72
N PHE A 4 32.65 -11.02 29.19
CA PHE A 4 32.98 -10.21 28.02
C PHE A 4 32.54 -10.92 26.71
N LEU A 5 32.69 -12.25 26.67
CA LEU A 5 32.26 -13.09 25.55
C LEU A 5 30.75 -13.18 25.46
N ILE A 6 30.06 -13.29 26.60
CA ILE A 6 28.57 -13.33 26.67
C ILE A 6 28.01 -12.00 26.18
N LYS A 7 28.55 -10.86 26.61
CA LYS A 7 28.09 -9.53 26.11
C LYS A 7 28.28 -9.36 24.61
N LYS A 8 29.41 -9.81 24.05
CA LYS A 8 29.67 -9.74 22.59
C LYS A 8 28.73 -10.65 21.83
N SER A 9 28.44 -11.87 22.31
CA SER A 9 27.51 -12.79 21.70
C SER A 9 26.06 -12.25 21.72
N LEU A 10 25.63 -11.62 22.82
CA LEU A 10 24.32 -11.01 22.96
C LEU A 10 24.12 -9.84 22.01
N ILE A 11 25.14 -8.99 21.85
CA ILE A 11 25.11 -7.85 20.91
C ILE A 11 25.04 -8.35 19.46
N PHE A 12 25.78 -9.40 19.11
CA PHE A 12 25.75 -10.01 17.77
C PHE A 12 24.38 -10.61 17.45
N PHE A 13 23.73 -11.25 18.45
CA PHE A 13 22.40 -11.82 18.32
C PHE A 13 21.33 -10.73 18.14
N ILE A 14 21.44 -9.60 18.85
CA ILE A 14 20.52 -8.45 18.72
C ILE A 14 20.64 -7.80 17.34
N ILE A 15 21.86 -7.66 16.79
CA ILE A 15 22.08 -7.09 15.45
C ILE A 15 21.47 -7.98 14.36
N PHE A 16 21.52 -9.31 14.53
CA PHE A 16 20.95 -10.25 13.56
C PHE A 16 19.41 -10.16 13.46
N PHE A 17 18.72 -9.86 14.57
CA PHE A 17 17.26 -9.67 14.59
C PHE A 17 16.79 -8.33 13.98
N LEU A 18 17.65 -7.32 13.87
CA LEU A 18 17.29 -6.03 13.28
C LEU A 18 17.24 -6.06 11.75
N SER A 19 17.75 -7.11 11.12
CA SER A 19 17.75 -7.28 9.65
C SER A 19 16.37 -7.70 9.05
N ALA A 20 15.35 -7.94 9.87
CA ALA A 20 13.98 -8.23 9.43
C ALA A 20 13.22 -6.99 8.93
N CYS A 21 13.92 -5.95 8.45
CA CYS A 21 13.30 -4.81 7.80
C CYS A 21 12.57 -5.29 6.55
N SER A 22 11.25 -5.09 6.51
CA SER A 22 10.41 -5.35 5.34
C SER A 22 10.93 -4.56 4.15
N SER A 23 11.82 -5.18 3.37
CA SER A 23 12.35 -4.64 2.13
C SER A 23 11.26 -4.51 1.08
N ILE A 24 11.45 -3.58 0.13
CA ILE A 24 10.63 -3.50 -1.09
C ILE A 24 10.76 -4.84 -1.83
N PRO A 25 9.67 -5.44 -2.34
CA PRO A 25 9.76 -6.67 -3.13
C PRO A 25 10.68 -6.50 -4.33
N LYS A 26 11.51 -7.50 -4.61
CA LYS A 26 12.48 -7.45 -5.72
C LYS A 26 11.80 -7.23 -7.08
N ASN A 27 10.67 -7.88 -7.31
CA ASN A 27 9.89 -7.73 -8.54
C ASN A 27 8.50 -7.17 -8.25
N THR A 28 8.40 -5.85 -8.17
CA THR A 28 7.12 -5.16 -7.94
C THR A 28 6.21 -5.11 -9.18
N SER A 29 6.62 -5.63 -10.32
CA SER A 29 5.81 -5.68 -11.54
C SER A 29 5.04 -6.99 -11.70
N ASN A 30 5.28 -7.96 -10.81
CA ASN A 30 4.66 -9.28 -10.81
C ASN A 30 3.99 -9.57 -9.45
N SER A 31 2.66 -9.67 -9.44
CA SER A 31 1.90 -9.91 -8.22
C SER A 31 2.15 -11.29 -7.60
N CYS A 32 2.47 -12.31 -8.38
CA CYS A 32 2.86 -13.62 -7.86
C CYS A 32 4.17 -13.52 -7.09
N SER A 33 5.21 -12.91 -7.71
CA SER A 33 6.52 -12.73 -7.08
C SER A 33 6.44 -11.88 -5.81
N ILE A 34 5.60 -10.82 -5.81
CA ILE A 34 5.35 -10.02 -4.59
C ILE A 34 4.85 -10.92 -3.46
N PHE A 35 3.86 -11.77 -3.72
CA PHE A 35 3.26 -12.61 -2.69
C PHE A 35 4.05 -13.88 -2.35
N GLU A 36 4.89 -14.36 -3.26
CA GLU A 36 5.86 -15.41 -2.97
C GLU A 36 6.94 -14.93 -2.00
N GLU A 37 7.43 -13.71 -2.19
CA GLU A 37 8.40 -13.08 -1.31
C GLU A 37 7.76 -12.59 0.00
N LYS A 38 6.55 -12.03 -0.06
CA LYS A 38 5.82 -11.44 1.07
C LYS A 38 4.50 -12.18 1.31
N TYR A 39 4.56 -13.44 1.65
CA TYR A 39 3.38 -14.31 1.78
C TYR A 39 2.28 -13.76 2.71
N LEU A 40 2.66 -13.16 3.84
CA LEU A 40 1.69 -12.54 4.75
C LEU A 40 0.93 -11.38 4.10
N TRP A 41 1.49 -10.73 3.08
CA TRP A 41 0.80 -9.67 2.36
C TRP A 41 -0.40 -10.20 1.58
N TYR A 42 -0.29 -11.41 1.02
CA TYR A 42 -1.43 -12.05 0.37
C TYR A 42 -2.58 -12.27 1.34
N LYS A 43 -2.28 -12.81 2.55
CA LYS A 43 -3.29 -13.01 3.60
C LYS A 43 -3.96 -11.67 3.99
N HIS A 44 -3.18 -10.62 4.16
CA HIS A 44 -3.72 -9.29 4.52
C HIS A 44 -4.58 -8.70 3.41
N ALA A 45 -4.12 -8.76 2.16
CA ALA A 45 -4.88 -8.26 1.01
C ALA A 45 -6.17 -9.07 0.80
N LYS A 46 -6.16 -10.39 0.97
CA LYS A 46 -7.36 -11.24 0.93
C LYS A 46 -8.33 -10.95 2.08
N LYS A 47 -7.84 -10.67 3.30
CA LYS A 47 -8.68 -10.24 4.41
C LYS A 47 -9.39 -8.92 4.10
N THR A 48 -8.66 -7.96 3.53
CA THR A 48 -9.20 -6.68 3.06
C THR A 48 -10.26 -6.87 1.97
N GLU A 49 -9.99 -7.71 0.96
CA GLU A 49 -10.95 -8.04 -0.09
C GLU A 49 -12.23 -8.65 0.49
N LYS A 50 -12.12 -9.57 1.45
CA LYS A 50 -13.28 -10.16 2.12
C LYS A 50 -14.09 -9.11 2.92
N LYS A 51 -13.40 -8.20 3.63
CA LYS A 51 -14.03 -7.19 4.50
C LYS A 51 -14.69 -6.06 3.70
N TRP A 52 -13.99 -5.55 2.68
CA TRP A 52 -14.39 -4.33 1.97
C TRP A 52 -14.84 -4.55 0.53
N GLY A 53 -14.64 -5.74 -0.02
CA GLY A 53 -14.94 -6.06 -1.42
C GLY A 53 -13.94 -5.51 -2.44
N THR A 54 -12.88 -4.85 -2.00
CA THR A 54 -11.85 -4.27 -2.87
C THR A 54 -10.92 -5.36 -3.38
N PRO A 55 -10.84 -5.61 -4.70
CA PRO A 55 -10.03 -6.70 -5.23
C PRO A 55 -8.54 -6.56 -4.89
N VAL A 56 -7.88 -7.70 -4.58
CA VAL A 56 -6.43 -7.75 -4.25
C VAL A 56 -5.58 -7.04 -5.30
N TYR A 57 -5.87 -7.24 -6.59
CA TYR A 57 -5.11 -6.64 -7.69
C TYR A 57 -5.20 -5.11 -7.70
N LEU A 58 -6.34 -4.53 -7.31
CA LEU A 58 -6.50 -3.08 -7.20
C LEU A 58 -5.73 -2.52 -5.99
N GLN A 59 -5.79 -3.19 -4.84
CA GLN A 59 -5.02 -2.79 -3.66
C GLN A 59 -3.51 -2.69 -3.98
N LEU A 60 -2.96 -3.71 -4.66
CA LEU A 60 -1.56 -3.71 -5.08
C LEU A 60 -1.25 -2.61 -6.10
N ALA A 61 -2.15 -2.38 -7.07
CA ALA A 61 -1.93 -1.37 -8.10
C ALA A 61 -1.89 0.05 -7.51
N ILE A 62 -2.75 0.34 -6.53
CA ILE A 62 -2.71 1.62 -5.79
C ILE A 62 -1.38 1.73 -5.04
N ILE A 63 -0.98 0.74 -4.24
CA ILE A 63 0.31 0.77 -3.51
C ILE A 63 1.50 0.94 -4.46
N LYS A 64 1.49 0.25 -5.60
CA LYS A 64 2.53 0.39 -6.62
C LYS A 64 2.64 1.82 -7.12
N MET A 65 1.53 2.48 -7.39
CA MET A 65 1.48 3.85 -7.88
C MET A 65 1.90 4.86 -6.79
N GLU A 66 1.44 4.67 -5.56
CA GLU A 66 1.63 5.62 -4.46
C GLU A 66 3.05 5.60 -3.88
N SER A 67 3.62 4.41 -3.72
CA SER A 67 4.88 4.25 -2.98
C SER A 67 5.89 3.30 -3.62
N SER A 68 5.54 2.62 -4.71
CA SER A 68 6.33 1.49 -5.24
C SER A 68 6.67 0.45 -4.16
N PHE A 69 5.76 0.24 -3.20
CA PHE A 69 5.93 -0.64 -2.02
C PHE A 69 6.97 -0.17 -1.01
N ASP A 70 7.39 1.09 -1.04
CA ASP A 70 8.21 1.66 0.03
C ASP A 70 7.35 2.05 1.23
N ARG A 71 7.62 1.42 2.38
CA ARG A 71 6.92 1.68 3.65
C ARG A 71 7.16 3.07 4.23
N PHE A 72 8.25 3.72 3.83
CA PHE A 72 8.65 5.04 4.33
C PHE A 72 8.53 6.14 3.26
N ALA A 73 7.90 5.83 2.11
CA ALA A 73 7.70 6.79 1.04
C ALA A 73 7.08 8.11 1.56
N LYS A 74 7.64 9.21 1.10
CA LYS A 74 7.19 10.57 1.41
C LYS A 74 7.22 11.40 0.13
N PRO A 75 6.31 12.38 -0.05
CA PRO A 75 6.44 13.33 -1.14
C PRO A 75 7.80 14.04 -1.12
N PRO A 76 8.40 14.33 -2.26
CA PRO A 76 9.63 15.09 -2.31
C PRO A 76 9.42 16.48 -1.66
N ARG A 77 10.48 17.02 -1.06
CA ARG A 77 10.45 18.39 -0.54
C ARG A 77 10.42 19.38 -1.70
N GLN A 78 9.62 20.42 -1.58
CA GLN A 78 9.74 21.59 -2.43
C GLN A 78 11.11 22.23 -2.20
N LYS A 79 11.67 22.84 -3.24
CA LYS A 79 12.94 23.55 -3.15
C LYS A 79 12.71 25.05 -3.19
N LEU A 80 13.21 25.74 -2.17
CA LEU A 80 13.31 27.20 -2.19
C LEU A 80 14.48 27.58 -3.12
N PHE A 81 14.28 28.54 -4.00
CA PHE A 81 15.28 28.95 -5.00
C PHE A 81 15.89 27.79 -5.82
N LYS A 82 15.09 26.72 -6.05
CA LYS A 82 15.47 25.47 -6.76
C LYS A 82 16.59 24.64 -6.10
N VAL A 83 17.17 25.10 -4.98
CA VAL A 83 18.34 24.49 -4.34
C VAL A 83 18.03 24.01 -2.92
N VAL A 84 17.50 24.86 -2.06
CA VAL A 84 17.32 24.58 -0.64
C VAL A 84 16.06 23.75 -0.40
N PRO A 85 16.14 22.54 0.22
CA PRO A 85 14.96 21.76 0.60
C PRO A 85 14.10 22.53 1.62
N TYR A 86 12.83 22.75 1.27
CA TYR A 86 11.86 23.44 2.12
C TYR A 86 10.84 22.44 2.68
N LYS A 87 9.57 22.78 2.69
CA LYS A 87 8.48 21.93 3.20
C LYS A 87 8.01 20.89 2.18
N ARG A 88 7.31 19.87 2.65
CA ARG A 88 6.64 18.92 1.78
C ARG A 88 5.26 19.44 1.36
N PRO A 89 4.82 19.17 0.10
CA PRO A 89 3.52 19.67 -0.40
C PRO A 89 2.33 19.02 0.31
N SER A 90 2.50 17.84 0.88
CA SER A 90 1.44 17.14 1.60
C SER A 90 1.98 16.33 2.78
N SER A 91 1.06 15.87 3.65
CA SER A 91 1.34 14.98 4.77
C SER A 91 1.27 13.49 4.40
N SER A 92 1.23 13.15 3.11
CA SER A 92 1.18 11.76 2.64
C SER A 92 2.38 10.96 3.12
N PHE A 93 2.14 9.67 3.45
CA PHE A 93 3.19 8.83 4.00
C PHE A 93 2.90 7.33 3.86
N GLY A 94 3.99 6.56 3.68
CA GLY A 94 4.00 5.10 3.73
C GLY A 94 3.38 4.44 2.49
N TYR A 95 3.00 3.18 2.61
CA TYR A 95 2.54 2.37 1.48
C TYR A 95 1.38 2.99 0.69
N SER A 96 0.39 3.52 1.38
CA SER A 96 -0.85 4.04 0.79
C SER A 96 -0.81 5.54 0.51
N GLN A 97 0.26 6.25 0.84
CA GLN A 97 0.38 7.71 0.74
C GLN A 97 -0.84 8.47 1.32
N ALA A 98 -1.52 7.86 2.27
CA ALA A 98 -2.64 8.50 2.95
C ALA A 98 -2.18 9.78 3.68
N VAL A 99 -2.91 10.88 3.53
CA VAL A 99 -2.67 12.12 4.28
C VAL A 99 -3.15 11.98 5.72
N LYS A 100 -2.59 12.78 6.63
CA LYS A 100 -2.91 12.70 8.09
C LYS A 100 -4.41 12.76 8.40
N GLY A 101 -5.14 13.69 7.78
CA GLY A 101 -6.57 13.87 8.03
C GLY A 101 -7.39 12.64 7.64
N THR A 102 -7.21 12.13 6.42
CA THR A 102 -7.93 10.95 5.93
C THR A 102 -7.53 9.68 6.70
N TRP A 103 -6.26 9.57 7.13
CA TRP A 103 -5.83 8.46 7.98
C TRP A 103 -6.46 8.51 9.37
N LYS A 104 -6.62 9.70 9.95
CA LYS A 104 -7.32 9.89 11.22
C LYS A 104 -8.78 9.46 11.09
N GLN A 105 -9.49 9.94 10.07
CA GLN A 105 -10.87 9.55 9.78
C GLN A 105 -11.03 8.03 9.63
N TYR A 106 -10.13 7.37 8.88
CA TYR A 106 -10.12 5.90 8.77
C TYR A 106 -10.02 5.22 10.12
N LYS A 107 -9.10 5.66 11.00
CA LYS A 107 -8.93 5.08 12.34
C LYS A 107 -10.18 5.24 13.21
N GLU A 108 -10.80 6.41 13.16
CA GLU A 108 -12.02 6.71 13.91
C GLU A 108 -13.20 5.87 13.43
N GLU A 109 -13.44 5.82 12.13
CA GLU A 109 -14.58 5.08 11.57
C GLU A 109 -14.43 3.55 11.66
N THR A 110 -13.20 3.03 11.73
CA THR A 110 -12.96 1.57 11.76
C THR A 110 -12.59 1.02 13.13
N GLY A 111 -12.36 1.90 14.12
CA GLY A 111 -11.86 1.51 15.44
C GLY A 111 -10.38 1.07 15.44
N ASN A 112 -9.65 1.17 14.33
CA ASN A 112 -8.26 0.73 14.19
C ASN A 112 -7.27 1.73 14.82
N LYS A 113 -7.40 2.01 16.09
CA LYS A 113 -6.62 3.03 16.82
C LYS A 113 -5.09 2.90 16.63
N TYR A 114 -4.57 1.68 16.57
CA TYR A 114 -3.13 1.36 16.45
C TYR A 114 -2.65 1.16 15.02
N ALA A 115 -3.47 1.46 14.00
CA ALA A 115 -3.06 1.36 12.62
C ALA A 115 -1.94 2.35 12.29
N THR A 116 -0.94 1.90 11.50
CA THR A 116 0.17 2.74 11.05
C THR A 116 0.31 2.70 9.52
N ARG A 117 0.65 3.84 8.92
CA ARG A 117 0.82 3.98 7.46
C ARG A 117 2.03 3.20 6.91
N THR A 118 2.91 2.69 7.80
CA THR A 118 4.11 1.93 7.46
C THR A 118 3.92 0.41 7.52
N ARG A 119 2.76 -0.08 7.96
CA ARG A 119 2.44 -1.51 7.96
C ARG A 119 1.55 -1.84 6.77
N PHE A 120 1.96 -2.83 5.98
CA PHE A 120 1.23 -3.24 4.77
C PHE A 120 -0.23 -3.61 5.08
N LYS A 121 -0.47 -4.40 6.15
CA LYS A 121 -1.83 -4.81 6.56
C LYS A 121 -2.77 -3.63 6.80
N ASP A 122 -2.27 -2.57 7.43
CA ASP A 122 -3.07 -1.40 7.75
C ASP A 122 -3.31 -0.54 6.50
N SER A 123 -2.32 -0.48 5.62
CA SER A 123 -2.41 0.27 4.36
C SER A 123 -3.38 -0.37 3.37
N VAL A 124 -3.41 -1.70 3.25
CA VAL A 124 -4.42 -2.36 2.40
C VAL A 124 -5.81 -2.26 3.01
N ASP A 125 -5.97 -2.34 4.34
CA ASP A 125 -7.27 -2.15 5.00
C ASP A 125 -7.78 -0.71 4.81
N PHE A 126 -6.89 0.30 4.90
CA PHE A 126 -7.20 1.69 4.56
C PHE A 126 -7.67 1.84 3.10
N ILE A 127 -6.95 1.24 2.13
CA ILE A 127 -7.35 1.27 0.72
C ILE A 127 -8.73 0.62 0.55
N GLY A 128 -8.97 -0.50 1.23
CA GLY A 128 -10.28 -1.16 1.23
C GLY A 128 -11.40 -0.28 1.75
N TRP A 129 -11.19 0.36 2.91
CA TRP A 129 -12.13 1.32 3.49
C TRP A 129 -12.38 2.48 2.54
N TYR A 130 -11.34 3.07 1.96
CA TYR A 130 -11.45 4.24 1.08
C TYR A 130 -12.25 3.92 -0.20
N THR A 131 -11.93 2.81 -0.86
CA THR A 131 -12.62 2.39 -2.08
C THR A 131 -14.08 1.99 -1.82
N ASN A 132 -14.36 1.43 -0.63
CA ASN A 132 -15.73 1.15 -0.19
C ASN A 132 -16.52 2.46 0.04
N LYS A 133 -15.92 3.48 0.64
CA LYS A 133 -16.55 4.82 0.74
C LYS A 133 -16.74 5.45 -0.63
N THR A 134 -15.77 5.33 -1.53
CA THR A 134 -15.88 5.81 -2.92
C THR A 134 -17.09 5.20 -3.61
N GLU A 135 -17.31 3.89 -3.49
CA GLU A 135 -18.51 3.25 -4.06
C GLU A 135 -19.81 3.79 -3.45
N LYS A 136 -19.84 3.99 -2.13
CA LYS A 136 -21.03 4.51 -1.45
C LYS A 136 -21.35 5.96 -1.84
N ILE A 137 -20.33 6.81 -1.91
CA ILE A 137 -20.47 8.27 -2.15
C ILE A 137 -20.65 8.57 -3.64
N LEU A 138 -19.84 7.97 -4.50
CA LEU A 138 -19.73 8.31 -5.92
C LEU A 138 -20.38 7.26 -6.84
N LYS A 139 -20.89 6.16 -6.28
CA LYS A 139 -21.47 5.02 -7.04
C LYS A 139 -20.46 4.39 -8.02
N VAL A 140 -19.16 4.49 -7.73
CA VAL A 140 -18.08 3.92 -8.53
C VAL A 140 -17.80 2.50 -8.06
N SER A 141 -17.93 1.52 -8.97
CA SER A 141 -17.64 0.12 -8.65
C SER A 141 -16.23 -0.08 -8.11
N LYS A 142 -16.07 -0.92 -7.08
CA LYS A 142 -14.75 -1.33 -6.54
C LYS A 142 -13.87 -2.06 -7.57
N LYS A 143 -14.43 -2.52 -8.70
CA LYS A 143 -13.69 -3.15 -9.80
C LYS A 143 -13.21 -2.16 -10.84
N ASP A 144 -13.70 -0.92 -10.81
CA ASP A 144 -13.30 0.16 -11.73
C ASP A 144 -12.03 0.84 -11.21
N ALA A 145 -10.89 0.27 -11.59
CA ALA A 145 -9.59 0.75 -11.11
C ALA A 145 -9.29 2.19 -11.53
N PHE A 146 -9.74 2.60 -12.73
CA PHE A 146 -9.54 3.95 -13.23
C PHE A 146 -10.25 4.99 -12.37
N ARG A 147 -11.57 4.83 -12.19
CA ARG A 147 -12.38 5.81 -11.43
C ARG A 147 -12.09 5.74 -9.92
N GLN A 148 -11.80 4.56 -9.39
CA GLN A 148 -11.38 4.40 -7.98
C GLN A 148 -10.09 5.15 -7.71
N TYR A 149 -9.10 5.07 -8.62
CA TYR A 149 -7.85 5.80 -8.43
C TYR A 149 -8.01 7.32 -8.58
N ILE A 150 -8.87 7.79 -9.50
CA ILE A 150 -9.21 9.22 -9.59
C ILE A 150 -9.75 9.72 -8.23
N ALA A 151 -10.73 9.01 -7.66
CA ALA A 151 -11.30 9.38 -6.37
C ALA A 151 -10.25 9.32 -5.24
N TYR A 152 -9.32 8.35 -5.32
CA TYR A 152 -8.23 8.19 -4.35
C TYR A 152 -7.27 9.38 -4.37
N HIS A 153 -6.91 9.85 -5.56
CA HIS A 153 -5.95 10.93 -5.77
C HIS A 153 -6.55 12.32 -5.53
N GLU A 154 -7.73 12.59 -6.10
CA GLU A 154 -8.39 13.91 -6.05
C GLU A 154 -9.23 14.12 -4.77
N GLY A 155 -9.59 13.03 -4.09
CA GLY A 155 -10.58 13.06 -3.02
C GLY A 155 -12.01 13.11 -3.55
N TRP A 156 -12.97 12.72 -2.71
CA TRP A 156 -14.39 12.63 -3.10
C TRP A 156 -14.99 13.98 -3.51
N GLY A 157 -14.60 15.07 -2.81
CA GLY A 157 -15.11 16.41 -3.10
C GLY A 157 -14.68 16.96 -4.44
N ASN A 158 -13.45 16.65 -4.87
CA ASN A 158 -12.91 17.15 -6.14
C ASN A 158 -13.08 16.17 -7.31
N TYR A 159 -13.63 14.99 -7.06
CA TYR A 159 -13.76 13.92 -8.06
C TYR A 159 -14.39 14.39 -9.38
N LYS A 160 -15.44 15.20 -9.35
CA LYS A 160 -16.15 15.67 -10.56
C LYS A 160 -15.27 16.49 -11.50
N ASN A 161 -14.20 17.10 -10.98
CA ASN A 161 -13.31 18.00 -11.70
C ASN A 161 -12.14 17.28 -12.42
N TYR A 162 -12.01 15.95 -12.25
CA TYR A 162 -10.85 15.20 -12.74
C TYR A 162 -10.58 15.36 -14.24
N LYS A 163 -11.63 15.59 -15.05
CA LYS A 163 -11.49 15.78 -16.52
C LYS A 163 -10.59 16.96 -16.89
N LYS A 164 -10.46 17.94 -15.99
CA LYS A 164 -9.56 19.11 -16.15
C LYS A 164 -8.11 18.79 -15.79
N ASN A 165 -7.83 17.62 -15.20
CA ASN A 165 -6.51 17.24 -14.72
C ASN A 165 -5.93 16.06 -15.53
N GLN A 166 -5.33 16.37 -16.67
CA GLN A 166 -4.75 15.35 -17.56
C GLN A 166 -3.68 14.49 -16.88
N LYS A 167 -2.93 15.05 -15.92
CA LYS A 167 -1.95 14.29 -15.14
C LYS A 167 -2.61 13.16 -14.35
N VAL A 168 -3.71 13.46 -13.66
CA VAL A 168 -4.45 12.45 -12.88
C VAL A 168 -5.07 11.39 -13.79
N ILE A 169 -5.61 11.80 -14.94
CA ILE A 169 -6.13 10.85 -15.95
C ILE A 169 -5.04 9.86 -16.37
N ASN A 170 -3.83 10.35 -16.66
CA ASN A 170 -2.71 9.49 -17.06
C ASN A 170 -2.27 8.54 -15.93
N LEU A 171 -2.22 9.03 -14.70
CA LEU A 171 -1.94 8.18 -13.52
C LEU A 171 -3.01 7.10 -13.34
N ALA A 172 -4.29 7.45 -13.46
CA ALA A 172 -5.41 6.51 -13.34
C ALA A 172 -5.38 5.43 -14.43
N LYS A 173 -5.05 5.79 -15.67
CA LYS A 173 -4.82 4.82 -16.77
C LYS A 173 -3.66 3.87 -16.46
N ASN A 174 -2.59 4.35 -15.81
CA ASN A 174 -1.47 3.52 -15.40
C ASN A 174 -1.88 2.52 -14.31
N VAL A 175 -2.67 2.98 -13.32
CA VAL A 175 -3.20 2.10 -12.27
C VAL A 175 -4.13 1.06 -12.86
N GLU A 176 -5.00 1.42 -13.79
CA GLU A 176 -5.90 0.47 -14.46
C GLU A 176 -5.11 -0.61 -15.23
N ARG A 177 -4.12 -0.21 -16.02
CA ARG A 177 -3.23 -1.16 -16.74
C ARG A 177 -2.50 -2.10 -15.77
N GLN A 178 -1.93 -1.55 -14.69
CA GLN A 178 -1.23 -2.34 -13.69
C GLN A 178 -2.17 -3.27 -12.91
N SER A 179 -3.37 -2.80 -12.58
CA SER A 179 -4.43 -3.57 -11.95
C SER A 179 -4.83 -4.78 -12.81
N ASN A 180 -5.06 -4.55 -14.11
CA ASN A 180 -5.37 -5.62 -15.07
C ASN A 180 -4.22 -6.63 -15.23
N LYS A 181 -2.97 -6.16 -15.25
CA LYS A 181 -1.78 -7.02 -15.27
C LYS A 181 -1.73 -7.89 -14.02
N TYR A 182 -1.87 -7.32 -12.83
CA TYR A 182 -1.89 -8.06 -11.58
C TYR A 182 -3.03 -9.07 -11.50
N LYS A 183 -4.23 -8.71 -11.98
CA LYS A 183 -5.37 -9.63 -12.06
C LYS A 183 -5.05 -10.87 -12.89
N LYS A 184 -4.48 -10.69 -14.09
CA LYS A 184 -4.07 -11.80 -14.97
C LYS A 184 -3.01 -12.70 -14.31
N GLN A 185 -2.03 -12.11 -13.63
CA GLN A 185 -0.97 -12.84 -12.92
C GLN A 185 -1.53 -13.64 -11.74
N LEU A 186 -2.35 -13.01 -10.87
CA LEU A 186 -2.97 -13.67 -9.73
C LEU A 186 -3.83 -14.87 -10.12
N ASN A 187 -4.52 -14.80 -11.26
CA ASN A 187 -5.29 -15.95 -11.76
C ASN A 187 -4.39 -17.18 -12.02
N LYS A 188 -3.11 -16.97 -12.41
CA LYS A 188 -2.16 -18.07 -12.66
C LYS A 188 -1.61 -18.66 -11.35
N CYS A 189 -1.32 -17.84 -10.34
CA CYS A 189 -0.65 -18.30 -9.11
C CYS A 189 -1.58 -18.43 -7.89
N LYS A 190 -2.87 -18.13 -8.03
CA LYS A 190 -3.82 -18.15 -6.91
C LYS A 190 -3.83 -19.50 -6.17
N LYS A 191 -3.79 -20.61 -6.91
CA LYS A 191 -3.79 -21.96 -6.34
C LYS A 191 -2.56 -22.19 -5.46
N SER A 192 -1.36 -21.88 -5.93
CA SER A 192 -0.11 -22.03 -5.15
C SER A 192 -0.05 -21.14 -3.93
N LEU A 193 -0.58 -19.90 -4.02
CA LEU A 193 -0.64 -18.97 -2.89
C LEU A 193 -1.63 -19.41 -1.80
N THR A 194 -2.65 -20.18 -2.15
CA THR A 194 -3.60 -20.71 -1.17
C THR A 194 -3.12 -22.00 -0.52
N THR A 195 -2.36 -22.84 -1.24
CA THR A 195 -1.84 -24.14 -0.74
C THR A 195 -0.61 -23.99 0.15
N LYS A 196 0.21 -22.94 0.01
CA LYS A 196 1.35 -22.65 0.91
C LYS A 196 0.96 -22.41 2.39
N LYS A 197 -0.28 -22.68 2.77
CA LYS A 197 -0.84 -22.49 4.12
C LYS A 197 -0.19 -23.37 5.21
N TYR A 198 0.59 -24.38 4.86
CA TYR A 198 1.01 -25.46 5.76
C TYR A 198 2.51 -25.54 6.08
N ILE A 199 3.32 -24.57 5.65
CA ILE A 199 4.77 -24.59 5.93
C ILE A 199 5.16 -23.25 6.61
N ILE A 200 4.65 -23.06 7.81
CA ILE A 200 5.21 -22.08 8.76
C ILE A 200 5.30 -22.80 10.09
N PHE A 201 6.48 -23.32 10.37
CA PHE A 201 6.92 -23.76 11.68
C PHE A 201 7.22 -22.54 12.54
#